data_d2cab1f54d4b4788fbead6a191935758
#
_entry.id   d2cab1f54d4b4788fbead6a191935758
#
_cell.length_a   1.000
_cell.length_b   1.000
_cell.length_c   1.000
_cell.angle_alpha   90.00
_cell.angle_beta   90.00
_cell.angle_gamma   90.00
#
_symmetry.space_group_name_H-M   'P 1'
#
loop_
_entity.id
_entity.type
_entity.pdbx_description
1 polymer ?
#
loop_
_entity_poly.entity_id
_entity_poly.type
_entity_poly.pdbx_seq_one_letter_code
_entity_poly.pdbx_strand_id
1 'polypeptide(L)'
;MKPISFILPSRNNLKYLRQAYDSIRSNSLHPHEICIADDASTDGTKEWVQGVMEEDKNVKLHINKGPERLGHTILYDTLVNEYATNDIVMIFHADMYLCPKADEEIDKYIEPGRVVSLTRIEPPLHPPGPEKVLQDFG
;
A
#
# COMPACT_ATOMS: atom_id res chain seq x y z
N MET A 1 -15.59 0.03 12.09
CA MET A 1 -14.55 0.79 11.35
C MET A 1 -14.91 0.86 9.87
N LYS A 2 -14.74 2.03 9.28
CA LYS A 2 -15.03 2.23 7.85
C LYS A 2 -14.00 1.51 6.98
N PRO A 3 -14.40 0.91 5.84
CA PRO A 3 -13.45 0.22 4.98
C PRO A 3 -12.50 1.19 4.26
N ILE A 4 -11.29 0.72 3.99
CA ILE A 4 -10.20 1.50 3.38
C ILE A 4 -9.74 0.84 2.09
N SER A 5 -9.48 1.67 1.06
CA SER A 5 -8.76 1.23 -0.13
C SER A 5 -7.30 1.68 -0.03
N PHE A 6 -6.38 0.72 0.12
CA PHE A 6 -4.94 0.99 0.08
C PHE A 6 -4.46 1.06 -1.35
N ILE A 7 -3.68 2.09 -1.68
CA ILE A 7 -3.25 2.38 -3.05
C ILE A 7 -1.72 2.28 -3.13
N LEU A 8 -1.23 1.29 -3.89
CA LEU A 8 0.19 0.92 -3.96
C LEU A 8 0.70 0.80 -5.41
N PRO A 9 1.17 1.87 -6.04
CA PRO A 9 1.98 1.72 -7.26
C PRO A 9 3.35 1.12 -6.94
N SER A 10 3.85 0.26 -7.80
CA SER A 10 5.14 -0.41 -7.61
C SER A 10 5.89 -0.56 -8.93
N ARG A 11 7.21 -0.47 -8.89
CA ARG A 11 8.10 -0.77 -10.00
C ARG A 11 9.39 -1.37 -9.50
N ASN A 12 9.67 -2.62 -9.93
CA ASN A 12 10.91 -3.33 -9.59
C ASN A 12 11.23 -3.28 -8.08
N ASN A 13 10.21 -3.53 -7.26
CA ASN A 13 10.30 -3.39 -5.81
C ASN A 13 9.59 -4.55 -5.08
N LEU A 14 9.65 -5.74 -5.67
CA LEU A 14 8.88 -6.90 -5.21
C LEU A 14 9.14 -7.25 -3.74
N LYS A 15 10.41 -7.21 -3.31
CA LYS A 15 10.78 -7.52 -1.92
C LYS A 15 10.01 -6.65 -0.92
N TYR A 16 9.97 -5.36 -1.16
CA TYR A 16 9.31 -4.40 -0.27
C TYR A 16 7.79 -4.39 -0.47
N LEU A 17 7.32 -4.59 -1.69
CA LEU A 17 5.88 -4.72 -1.96
C LEU A 17 5.27 -5.88 -1.16
N ARG A 18 5.97 -7.02 -1.09
CA ARG A 18 5.55 -8.15 -0.26
C ARG A 18 5.44 -7.77 1.21
N GLN A 19 6.43 -7.07 1.74
CA GLN A 19 6.39 -6.59 3.12
C GLN A 19 5.25 -5.59 3.35
N ALA A 20 5.04 -4.66 2.43
CA ALA A 20 3.93 -3.71 2.50
C ALA A 20 2.58 -4.43 2.54
N TYR A 21 2.37 -5.36 1.61
CA TYR A 21 1.16 -6.18 1.55
C TYR A 21 0.93 -6.94 2.85
N ASP A 22 1.94 -7.68 3.31
CA ASP A 22 1.83 -8.49 4.53
C ASP A 22 1.52 -7.61 5.75
N SER A 23 2.14 -6.42 5.83
CA SER A 23 1.90 -5.51 6.94
C SER A 23 0.47 -4.97 6.97
N ILE A 24 -0.08 -4.63 5.81
CA ILE A 24 -1.47 -4.19 5.70
C ILE A 24 -2.42 -5.31 6.14
N ARG A 25 -2.23 -6.52 5.60
CA ARG A 25 -3.09 -7.66 5.92
C ARG A 25 -3.04 -8.05 7.39
N SER A 26 -1.86 -7.92 8.02
CA SER A 26 -1.68 -8.29 9.43
C SER A 26 -2.06 -7.20 10.42
N ASN A 27 -1.86 -5.94 10.06
CA ASN A 27 -1.87 -4.84 11.03
C ASN A 27 -3.01 -3.84 10.84
N SER A 28 -3.64 -3.76 9.66
CA SER A 28 -4.81 -2.89 9.50
C SER A 28 -5.98 -3.40 10.33
N LEU A 29 -6.59 -2.50 11.08
CA LEU A 29 -7.79 -2.79 11.86
C LEU A 29 -9.09 -2.59 11.07
N HIS A 30 -8.99 -1.93 9.92
CA HIS A 30 -10.12 -1.68 9.05
C HIS A 30 -10.38 -2.82 8.07
N PRO A 31 -11.64 -3.12 7.72
CA PRO A 31 -11.92 -3.87 6.49
C PRO A 31 -11.26 -3.15 5.33
N HIS A 32 -10.63 -3.87 4.39
CA HIS A 32 -9.86 -3.19 3.36
C HIS A 32 -9.74 -3.99 2.07
N GLU A 33 -9.45 -3.26 1.01
CA GLU A 33 -8.94 -3.78 -0.25
C GLU A 33 -7.56 -3.18 -0.53
N ILE A 34 -6.78 -3.87 -1.35
CA ILE A 34 -5.43 -3.41 -1.73
C ILE A 34 -5.38 -3.31 -3.25
N CYS A 35 -5.22 -2.08 -3.74
CA CYS A 35 -5.14 -1.77 -5.15
C CYS A 35 -3.67 -1.55 -5.54
N ILE A 36 -3.12 -2.47 -6.32
CA ILE A 36 -1.72 -2.47 -6.72
C ILE A 36 -1.63 -2.11 -8.20
N ALA A 37 -0.65 -1.28 -8.57
CA ALA A 37 -0.28 -1.05 -9.96
C ALA A 37 1.16 -1.52 -10.17
N ASP A 38 1.36 -2.33 -11.21
CA ASP A 38 2.68 -2.73 -11.66
C ASP A 38 3.10 -1.85 -12.84
N ASP A 39 4.15 -1.06 -12.64
CA ASP A 39 4.65 -0.10 -13.63
C ASP A 39 5.78 -0.70 -14.47
N ALA A 40 5.44 -1.68 -15.29
CA ALA A 40 6.35 -2.38 -16.20
C ALA A 40 7.57 -3.00 -15.47
N SER A 41 7.32 -3.69 -14.37
CA SER A 41 8.38 -4.39 -13.62
C SER A 41 8.92 -5.61 -14.36
N THR A 42 10.18 -5.93 -14.09
CA THR A 42 10.88 -7.10 -14.62
C THR A 42 11.34 -8.08 -13.52
N ASP A 43 10.95 -7.85 -12.28
CA ASP A 43 11.39 -8.60 -11.11
C ASP A 43 10.41 -9.68 -10.64
N GLY A 44 9.36 -9.97 -11.41
CA GLY A 44 8.33 -10.94 -11.00
C GLY A 44 7.17 -10.34 -10.22
N THR A 45 7.07 -9.02 -10.10
CA THR A 45 5.99 -8.35 -9.38
C THR A 45 4.61 -8.74 -9.90
N LYS A 46 4.39 -8.64 -11.21
CA LYS A 46 3.09 -8.97 -11.83
C LYS A 46 2.66 -10.40 -11.50
N GLU A 47 3.56 -11.34 -11.68
CA GLU A 47 3.30 -12.76 -11.45
C GLU A 47 2.97 -13.03 -9.98
N TRP A 48 3.68 -12.38 -9.07
CA TRP A 48 3.41 -12.52 -7.64
C TRP A 48 2.03 -11.96 -7.28
N VAL A 49 1.67 -10.77 -7.75
CA VAL A 49 0.35 -10.17 -7.45
C VAL A 49 -0.77 -11.02 -8.04
N GLN A 50 -0.60 -11.54 -9.26
CA GLN A 50 -1.60 -12.43 -9.87
C GLN A 50 -1.81 -13.70 -9.02
N GLY A 51 -0.74 -14.26 -8.47
CA GLY A 51 -0.84 -15.39 -7.54
C GLY A 51 -1.57 -15.04 -6.25
N VAL A 52 -1.31 -13.87 -5.69
CA VAL A 52 -2.03 -13.38 -4.50
C VAL A 52 -3.52 -13.22 -4.78
N MET A 53 -3.90 -12.72 -5.95
CA MET A 53 -5.30 -12.51 -6.32
C MET A 53 -6.11 -13.81 -6.42
N GLU A 54 -5.47 -14.93 -6.64
CA GLU A 54 -6.14 -16.24 -6.63
C GLU A 54 -6.65 -16.59 -5.24
N GLU A 55 -5.94 -16.19 -4.20
CA GLU A 55 -6.25 -16.50 -2.80
C GLU A 55 -6.95 -15.35 -2.09
N ASP A 56 -6.63 -14.11 -2.44
CA ASP A 56 -7.16 -12.90 -1.80
C ASP A 56 -7.99 -12.08 -2.79
N LYS A 57 -9.31 -12.16 -2.65
CA LYS A 57 -10.24 -11.47 -3.55
C LYS A 57 -10.33 -9.96 -3.31
N ASN A 58 -9.72 -9.47 -2.25
CA ASN A 58 -9.65 -8.04 -1.94
C ASN A 58 -8.41 -7.35 -2.52
N VAL A 59 -7.65 -8.03 -3.38
CA VAL A 59 -6.51 -7.48 -4.11
C VAL A 59 -6.90 -7.23 -5.56
N LYS A 60 -6.55 -6.04 -6.06
CA LYS A 60 -6.78 -5.62 -7.45
C LYS A 60 -5.46 -5.23 -8.07
N LEU A 61 -5.29 -5.45 -9.35
CA LEU A 61 -4.05 -5.19 -10.08
C LEU A 61 -4.32 -4.42 -11.37
N HIS A 62 -3.64 -3.29 -11.53
CA HIS A 62 -3.48 -2.58 -12.79
C HIS A 62 -2.08 -2.85 -13.35
N ILE A 63 -1.98 -3.20 -14.63
CA ILE A 63 -0.71 -3.53 -15.27
C ILE A 63 -0.38 -2.49 -16.35
N ASN A 64 0.75 -1.80 -16.19
CA ASN A 64 1.40 -1.13 -17.30
C ASN A 64 2.35 -2.12 -17.98
N LYS A 65 2.04 -2.48 -19.21
CA LYS A 65 2.85 -3.47 -19.95
C LYS A 65 4.21 -2.92 -20.41
N GLY A 66 4.39 -1.63 -20.34
CA GLY A 66 5.62 -0.99 -20.80
C GLY A 66 5.65 -0.80 -22.31
N PRO A 67 6.87 -0.56 -22.90
CA PRO A 67 8.17 -0.60 -22.22
C PRO A 67 8.44 0.58 -21.27
N GLU A 68 7.73 1.71 -21.46
CA GLU A 68 7.96 2.91 -20.67
C GLU A 68 7.15 2.88 -19.37
N ARG A 69 7.78 3.43 -18.32
CA ARG A 69 7.10 3.63 -17.04
C ARG A 69 6.11 4.80 -17.12
N LEU A 70 5.00 4.70 -16.40
CA LEU A 70 4.01 5.77 -16.29
C LEU A 70 4.29 6.73 -15.13
N GLY A 71 4.91 6.22 -14.07
CA GLY A 71 5.21 6.99 -12.86
C GLY A 71 4.07 7.00 -11.84
N HIS A 72 4.41 7.43 -10.63
CA HIS A 72 3.50 7.34 -9.49
C HIS A 72 2.25 8.20 -9.65
N THR A 73 2.37 9.42 -10.14
CA THR A 73 1.24 10.35 -10.25
C THR A 73 0.10 9.76 -11.08
N ILE A 74 0.43 9.24 -12.27
CA ILE A 74 -0.57 8.62 -13.16
C ILE A 74 -1.17 7.37 -12.52
N LEU A 75 -0.35 6.54 -11.87
CA LEU A 75 -0.80 5.28 -11.29
C LEU A 75 -1.63 5.48 -10.04
N TYR A 76 -1.30 6.45 -9.18
CA TYR A 76 -2.17 6.80 -8.06
C TYR A 76 -3.54 7.26 -8.56
N ASP A 77 -3.57 8.15 -9.55
CA ASP A 77 -4.81 8.64 -10.14
C ASP A 77 -5.64 7.50 -10.72
N THR A 78 -5.02 6.61 -11.48
CA THR A 78 -5.69 5.45 -12.08
C THR A 78 -6.27 4.53 -11.01
N LEU A 79 -5.49 4.17 -9.98
CA LEU A 79 -5.94 3.26 -8.93
C LEU A 79 -7.09 3.86 -8.11
N VAL A 80 -7.02 5.15 -7.79
CA VAL A 80 -8.08 5.81 -7.03
C VAL A 80 -9.37 5.91 -7.84
N ASN A 81 -9.28 6.31 -9.10
CA ASN A 81 -10.47 6.58 -9.91
C ASN A 81 -11.09 5.34 -10.56
N GLU A 82 -10.30 4.32 -10.86
CA GLU A 82 -10.78 3.15 -11.62
C GLU A 82 -10.88 1.87 -10.79
N TYR A 83 -10.17 1.76 -9.67
CA TYR A 83 -10.07 0.52 -8.89
C TYR A 83 -10.62 0.62 -7.47
N ALA A 84 -10.33 1.71 -6.76
CA ALA A 84 -10.77 1.88 -5.38
C ALA A 84 -12.29 1.95 -5.28
N THR A 85 -12.87 1.20 -4.34
CA THR A 85 -14.33 1.14 -4.15
C THR A 85 -14.78 1.71 -2.81
N ASN A 86 -13.85 2.03 -1.91
CA ASN A 86 -14.18 2.59 -0.60
C ASN A 86 -14.03 4.12 -0.58
N ASP A 87 -14.79 4.78 0.27
CA ASP A 87 -14.75 6.24 0.42
C ASP A 87 -13.46 6.73 1.06
N ILE A 88 -12.84 5.91 1.91
CA ILE A 88 -11.54 6.21 2.51
C ILE A 88 -10.46 5.56 1.64
N VAL A 89 -9.57 6.41 1.13
CA VAL A 89 -8.43 5.99 0.33
C VAL A 89 -7.15 6.28 1.11
N MET A 90 -6.30 5.27 1.26
CA MET A 90 -5.00 5.44 1.89
C MET A 90 -3.90 5.38 0.82
N ILE A 91 -3.25 6.51 0.60
CA ILE A 91 -2.07 6.59 -0.25
C ILE A 91 -0.93 5.91 0.50
N PHE A 92 -0.45 4.82 -0.05
CA PHE A 92 0.58 3.98 0.56
C PHE A 92 1.72 3.76 -0.45
N HIS A 93 2.95 3.63 0.03
CA HIS A 93 4.07 3.33 -0.85
C HIS A 93 4.42 1.85 -0.77
N ALA A 94 4.88 1.29 -1.88
CA ALA A 94 5.24 -0.13 -1.96
C ALA A 94 6.46 -0.51 -1.10
N ASP A 95 7.15 0.46 -0.52
CA ASP A 95 8.29 0.28 0.38
C ASP A 95 7.98 0.69 1.83
N MET A 96 6.70 0.86 2.15
CA MET A 96 6.24 1.18 3.50
C MET A 96 5.77 -0.05 4.24
N TYR A 97 5.81 0.03 5.57
CA TYR A 97 5.28 -0.96 6.49
C TYR A 97 4.21 -0.32 7.37
N LEU A 98 3.02 -0.92 7.39
CA LEU A 98 1.95 -0.46 8.29
C LEU A 98 2.17 -1.08 9.67
N CYS A 99 2.55 -0.26 10.65
CA CYS A 99 2.74 -0.72 12.02
C CYS A 99 1.42 -1.13 12.67
N PRO A 100 1.43 -2.04 13.65
CA PRO A 100 0.24 -2.40 14.39
C PRO A 100 -0.45 -1.17 14.98
N LYS A 101 -1.78 -1.09 14.83
CA LYS A 101 -2.61 0.00 15.31
C LYS A 101 -2.37 1.36 14.66
N ALA A 102 -1.58 1.45 13.59
CA ALA A 102 -1.32 2.72 12.93
C ALA A 102 -2.59 3.41 12.42
N ASP A 103 -3.58 2.62 12.02
CA ASP A 103 -4.87 3.12 11.51
C ASP A 103 -6.01 3.10 12.53
N GLU A 104 -5.69 2.82 13.81
CA GLU A 104 -6.69 2.64 14.88
C GLU A 104 -7.63 3.83 15.02
N GLU A 105 -7.12 5.04 14.88
CA GLU A 105 -7.87 6.25 15.14
C GLU A 105 -8.42 6.96 13.90
N ILE A 106 -8.30 6.34 12.72
CA ILE A 106 -8.76 6.98 11.47
C ILE A 106 -10.23 7.39 11.56
N ASP A 107 -11.11 6.51 12.05
CA ASP A 107 -12.54 6.82 12.15
C ASP A 107 -12.83 8.07 12.98
N LYS A 108 -11.96 8.37 13.95
CA LYS A 108 -12.12 9.50 14.86
C LYS A 108 -11.90 10.85 14.17
N TYR A 109 -11.01 10.88 13.17
CA TYR A 109 -10.55 12.11 12.55
C TYR A 109 -10.97 12.28 11.09
N ILE A 110 -11.33 11.18 10.41
CA ILE A 110 -11.68 11.23 8.99
C ILE A 110 -13.11 11.75 8.79
N GLU A 111 -13.28 12.65 7.85
CA GLU A 111 -14.59 13.11 7.38
C GLU A 111 -14.47 13.57 5.93
N PRO A 112 -15.59 13.71 5.18
CA PRO A 112 -15.53 14.17 3.80
C PRO A 112 -14.74 15.48 3.66
N GLY A 113 -13.79 15.48 2.70
CA GLY A 113 -12.92 16.62 2.44
C GLY A 113 -11.74 16.77 3.40
N ARG A 114 -11.55 15.86 4.34
CA ARG A 114 -10.41 15.89 5.27
C ARG A 114 -9.34 14.87 4.89
N VAL A 115 -8.09 15.30 4.97
CA VAL A 115 -6.93 14.42 4.87
C VAL A 115 -6.37 14.17 6.26
N VAL A 116 -6.14 12.91 6.59
CA VAL A 116 -5.50 12.48 7.83
C VAL A 116 -4.12 11.94 7.50
N SER A 117 -3.06 12.52 8.08
CA SER A 117 -1.70 12.04 7.90
C SER A 117 -1.28 11.21 9.11
N LEU A 118 -0.87 9.97 8.88
CA LEU A 118 -0.34 9.11 9.93
C LEU A 118 1.12 9.47 10.20
N THR A 119 1.55 9.27 11.44
CA THR A 119 2.94 9.47 11.82
C THR A 119 3.84 8.50 11.08
N ARG A 120 4.92 9.03 10.51
CA ARG A 120 5.90 8.27 9.75
C ARG A 120 7.20 8.15 10.53
N ILE A 121 7.76 6.95 10.58
CA ILE A 121 9.04 6.65 11.22
C ILE A 121 10.01 6.22 10.12
N GLU A 122 11.16 6.88 10.02
CA GLU A 122 12.13 6.63 8.96
C GLU A 122 13.56 6.49 9.48
N PRO A 123 14.34 5.56 8.91
CA PRO A 123 15.79 5.68 8.98
C PRO A 123 16.23 6.91 8.13
N PRO A 124 17.27 7.64 8.49
CA PRO A 124 18.20 7.46 9.61
C PRO A 124 17.73 8.05 10.93
N LEU A 125 16.51 8.56 11.04
CA LEU A 125 16.00 9.16 12.27
C LEU A 125 15.89 8.14 13.41
N HIS A 126 15.82 6.84 13.05
CA HIS A 126 15.82 5.72 14.00
C HIS A 126 16.97 4.76 13.69
N PRO A 127 18.23 5.15 13.99
CA PRO A 127 19.35 4.23 13.83
C PRO A 127 19.20 3.02 14.77
N PRO A 128 19.73 1.84 14.43
CA PRO A 128 20.66 1.60 13.34
C PRO A 128 20.06 1.24 11.98
N GLY A 129 18.79 1.45 11.71
CA GLY A 129 18.24 1.25 10.39
C GLY A 129 16.86 0.58 10.33
N PRO A 130 16.40 0.14 9.14
CA PRO A 130 15.04 -0.36 8.95
C PRO A 130 14.69 -1.56 9.85
N GLU A 131 15.62 -2.48 10.04
CA GLU A 131 15.40 -3.67 10.88
C GLU A 131 15.10 -3.28 12.32
N LYS A 132 15.82 -2.27 12.85
CA LYS A 132 15.60 -1.78 14.21
C LYS A 132 14.25 -1.08 14.33
N VAL A 133 13.84 -0.32 13.31
CA VAL A 133 12.52 0.30 13.28
C VAL A 133 11.41 -0.76 13.30
N LEU A 134 11.54 -1.82 12.50
CA LEU A 134 10.56 -2.91 12.49
C LEU A 134 10.54 -3.65 13.82
N GLN A 135 11.70 -3.83 14.47
CA GLN A 135 11.80 -4.47 15.78
C GLN A 135 11.10 -3.66 16.88
N ASP A 136 11.25 -2.33 16.86
CA ASP A 136 10.73 -1.45 17.91
C ASP A 136 9.26 -1.10 17.72
N PHE A 137 8.78 -0.97 16.47
CA PHE A 137 7.47 -0.44 16.13
C PHE A 137 6.61 -1.39 15.27
N GLY A 138 7.23 -2.43 14.72
CA GLY A 138 6.55 -3.41 13.85
C GLY A 138 5.73 -4.48 14.56
#